data_6b4329b883064a775f48833d44f1dee1
#
_entry.id   6b4329b883064a775f48833d44f1dee1
#
_cell.length_a   1.000
_cell.length_b   1.000
_cell.length_c   1.000
_cell.angle_alpha   90.00
_cell.angle_beta   90.00
_cell.angle_gamma   90.00
#
_symmetry.space_group_name_H-M   'P 1'
#
loop_
_entity.id
_entity.type
_entity.pdbx_description
1 polymer ?
#
loop_
_entity_poly.entity_id
_entity_poly.type
_entity_poly.pdbx_seq_one_letter_code
_entity_poly.pdbx_strand_id
1 'polypeptide(L)'
;MESIAVYNQKGGTGKTTTTINLGHSLALTGKKVLIIDIDDQGNDAECLGVKFTKSIYHLLKDEAPFEECILTARKNLDLLPSDETISQVALEMVGWRNRENALKKRLEGIDKKYDYVIIDCQTGLGILNENALNFCQKLLVPVSMEYLSVKGLFKVDRLIYDLREDFQKNLKIDLIVPTFVDERVKRTKEYIEFFESMDHFKNIISPYIRIDTKLSESFAHGKTIFEYSLNSRGAYDYIQLCKRVLEGI
;
A
#
# COMPACT_ATOMS: atom_id res chain seq x y z
N MET A 1 13.49 5.27 -9.17
CA MET A 1 12.30 4.50 -8.68
C MET A 1 12.04 4.88 -7.24
N GLU A 2 10.81 5.20 -6.91
CA GLU A 2 10.34 5.40 -5.54
C GLU A 2 9.54 4.18 -5.10
N SER A 3 9.79 3.64 -3.89
CA SER A 3 9.09 2.47 -3.36
C SER A 3 8.34 2.84 -2.09
N ILE A 4 7.04 2.51 -2.06
CA ILE A 4 6.07 2.92 -1.04
C ILE A 4 5.42 1.67 -0.45
N ALA A 5 5.53 1.46 0.86
CA ALA A 5 4.71 0.48 1.57
C ALA A 5 3.41 1.14 2.03
N VAL A 6 2.27 0.53 1.74
CA VAL A 6 0.97 0.94 2.26
C VAL A 6 0.62 0.01 3.41
N TYR A 7 0.83 0.48 4.64
CA TYR A 7 0.78 -0.38 5.82
C TYR A 7 -0.06 0.21 6.95
N ASN A 8 -0.83 -0.62 7.61
CA ASN A 8 -1.44 -0.38 8.91
C ASN A 8 -1.72 -1.73 9.57
N GLN A 9 -1.48 -1.84 10.87
CA GLN A 9 -1.76 -3.06 11.64
C GLN A 9 -3.25 -3.42 11.70
N LYS A 10 -4.14 -2.42 11.58
CA LYS A 10 -5.59 -2.61 11.64
C LYS A 10 -6.13 -2.98 10.26
N GLY A 11 -7.04 -3.98 10.22
CA GLY A 11 -7.83 -4.31 9.03
C GLY A 11 -8.87 -3.23 8.73
N GLY A 12 -9.31 -3.14 7.47
CA GLY A 12 -10.37 -2.23 7.05
C GLY A 12 -10.01 -0.75 7.07
N THR A 13 -8.72 -0.39 7.04
CA THR A 13 -8.28 1.02 6.99
C THR A 13 -8.15 1.56 5.57
N GLY A 14 -8.42 0.75 4.55
CA GLY A 14 -8.35 1.15 3.14
C GLY A 14 -6.96 0.98 2.52
N LYS A 15 -6.13 0.04 2.99
CA LYS A 15 -4.81 -0.25 2.40
C LYS A 15 -4.93 -0.60 0.91
N THR A 16 -5.59 -1.69 0.58
CA THR A 16 -5.83 -2.15 -0.79
C THR A 16 -6.48 -1.08 -1.67
N THR A 17 -7.51 -0.41 -1.14
CA THR A 17 -8.18 0.68 -1.87
C THR A 17 -7.22 1.81 -2.19
N THR A 18 -6.34 2.15 -1.26
CA THR A 18 -5.33 3.21 -1.44
C THR A 18 -4.24 2.74 -2.41
N THR A 19 -3.73 1.53 -2.26
CA THR A 19 -2.72 0.94 -3.15
C THR A 19 -3.17 0.96 -4.61
N ILE A 20 -4.35 0.43 -4.88
CA ILE A 20 -4.87 0.30 -6.25
C ILE A 20 -5.16 1.67 -6.87
N ASN A 21 -5.87 2.56 -6.16
CA ASN A 21 -6.26 3.84 -6.74
C ASN A 21 -5.09 4.83 -6.79
N LEU A 22 -4.18 4.84 -5.84
CA LEU A 22 -2.93 5.61 -5.95
C LEU A 22 -2.07 5.09 -7.11
N GLY A 23 -1.88 3.75 -7.20
CA GLY A 23 -1.11 3.14 -8.27
C GLY A 23 -1.65 3.49 -9.66
N HIS A 24 -2.97 3.35 -9.86
CA HIS A 24 -3.57 3.71 -11.15
C HIS A 24 -3.53 5.22 -11.41
N SER A 25 -3.72 6.08 -10.41
CA SER A 25 -3.61 7.53 -10.61
C SER A 25 -2.20 7.95 -11.05
N LEU A 26 -1.16 7.37 -10.47
CA LEU A 26 0.22 7.58 -10.91
C LEU A 26 0.44 7.07 -12.35
N ALA A 27 -0.09 5.89 -12.69
CA ALA A 27 0.00 5.34 -14.04
C ALA A 27 -0.70 6.22 -15.09
N LEU A 28 -1.81 6.85 -14.73
CA LEU A 28 -2.53 7.82 -15.58
C LEU A 28 -1.72 9.09 -15.84
N THR A 29 -0.77 9.45 -14.99
CA THR A 29 0.18 10.56 -15.26
C THR A 29 1.34 10.15 -16.18
N GLY A 30 1.38 8.91 -16.65
CA GLY A 30 2.43 8.37 -17.52
C GLY A 30 3.58 7.70 -16.79
N LYS A 31 3.54 7.60 -15.45
CA LYS A 31 4.54 6.87 -14.66
C LYS A 31 4.38 5.38 -14.82
N LYS A 32 5.48 4.63 -14.88
CA LYS A 32 5.46 3.17 -14.84
C LYS A 32 5.36 2.70 -13.40
N VAL A 33 4.29 2.01 -13.07
CA VAL A 33 3.96 1.61 -11.69
C VAL A 33 3.86 0.09 -11.60
N LEU A 34 4.46 -0.47 -10.57
CA LEU A 34 4.26 -1.85 -10.13
C LEU A 34 3.52 -1.84 -8.79
N ILE A 35 2.39 -2.53 -8.73
CA ILE A 35 1.77 -2.92 -7.46
C ILE A 35 2.27 -4.30 -7.09
N ILE A 36 2.64 -4.51 -5.83
CA ILE A 36 2.99 -5.80 -5.25
C ILE A 36 2.00 -6.08 -4.13
N ASP A 37 1.21 -7.12 -4.29
CA ASP A 37 0.34 -7.63 -3.25
C ASP A 37 1.12 -8.63 -2.38
N ILE A 38 1.12 -8.42 -1.05
CA ILE A 38 1.70 -9.36 -0.08
C ILE A 38 0.66 -9.80 0.96
N ASP A 39 -0.62 -9.52 0.72
CA ASP A 39 -1.72 -10.01 1.56
C ASP A 39 -2.12 -11.43 1.11
N ASP A 40 -2.32 -12.33 2.05
CA ASP A 40 -2.77 -13.71 1.79
C ASP A 40 -4.22 -13.77 1.29
N GLN A 41 -4.95 -12.68 1.40
CA GLN A 41 -6.29 -12.57 0.82
C GLN A 41 -6.25 -12.34 -0.70
N GLY A 42 -5.14 -11.86 -1.27
CA GLY A 42 -4.94 -11.72 -2.71
C GLY A 42 -5.94 -10.79 -3.42
N ASN A 43 -6.43 -9.79 -2.72
CA ASN A 43 -7.56 -8.97 -3.17
C ASN A 43 -7.24 -8.06 -4.37
N ASP A 44 -5.98 -7.70 -4.61
CA ASP A 44 -5.59 -6.75 -5.66
C ASP A 44 -5.96 -7.25 -7.05
N ALA A 45 -5.75 -8.54 -7.33
CA ALA A 45 -6.08 -9.14 -8.62
C ALA A 45 -7.59 -9.14 -8.87
N GLU A 46 -8.41 -9.49 -7.87
CA GLU A 46 -9.87 -9.46 -7.96
C GLU A 46 -10.38 -8.02 -8.15
N CYS A 47 -9.89 -7.09 -7.33
CA CYS A 47 -10.25 -5.66 -7.42
C CYS A 47 -9.89 -5.03 -8.77
N LEU A 48 -8.83 -5.51 -9.42
CA LEU A 48 -8.42 -5.07 -10.76
C LEU A 48 -9.06 -5.89 -11.88
N GLY A 49 -9.82 -6.95 -11.56
CA GLY A 49 -10.50 -7.80 -12.54
C GLY A 49 -9.53 -8.59 -13.43
N VAL A 50 -8.36 -8.96 -12.91
CA VAL A 50 -7.32 -9.69 -13.64
C VAL A 50 -7.14 -11.11 -13.09
N LYS A 51 -6.71 -12.03 -13.95
CA LYS A 51 -6.43 -13.42 -13.58
C LYS A 51 -4.94 -13.70 -13.74
N PHE A 52 -4.41 -14.51 -12.85
CA PHE A 52 -3.00 -14.89 -12.86
C PHE A 52 -2.84 -16.41 -12.68
N THR A 53 -1.66 -16.92 -12.99
CA THR A 53 -1.26 -18.33 -12.78
C THR A 53 -0.03 -18.44 -11.90
N LYS A 54 0.77 -17.39 -11.85
CA LYS A 54 1.94 -17.27 -10.99
C LYS A 54 1.82 -16.00 -10.16
N SER A 55 2.32 -16.05 -8.93
CA SER A 55 2.17 -15.02 -7.92
C SER A 55 3.52 -14.73 -7.26
N ILE A 56 3.52 -13.83 -6.31
CA ILE A 56 4.68 -13.55 -5.44
C ILE A 56 5.18 -14.82 -4.71
N TYR A 57 4.33 -15.81 -4.47
CA TYR A 57 4.72 -17.11 -3.95
C TYR A 57 5.82 -17.73 -4.82
N HIS A 58 5.58 -17.86 -6.12
CA HIS A 58 6.53 -18.49 -7.06
C HIS A 58 7.84 -17.69 -7.16
N LEU A 59 7.74 -16.36 -7.10
CA LEU A 59 8.90 -15.49 -7.11
C LEU A 59 9.76 -15.67 -5.85
N LEU A 60 9.16 -15.66 -4.66
CA LEU A 60 9.89 -15.84 -3.40
C LEU A 60 10.52 -17.22 -3.28
N LYS A 61 9.85 -18.27 -3.78
CA LYS A 61 10.34 -19.66 -3.81
C LYS A 61 11.42 -19.93 -4.87
N ASP A 62 11.69 -18.97 -5.77
CA ASP A 62 12.59 -19.18 -6.93
C ASP A 62 12.05 -20.19 -7.95
N GLU A 63 10.74 -20.36 -7.99
CA GLU A 63 10.05 -21.29 -8.89
C GLU A 63 9.71 -20.65 -10.23
N ALA A 64 9.75 -19.31 -10.30
CA ALA A 64 9.54 -18.57 -11.53
C ALA A 64 10.30 -17.23 -11.52
N PRO A 65 10.78 -16.76 -12.67
CA PRO A 65 11.37 -15.43 -12.78
C PRO A 65 10.33 -14.34 -12.62
N PHE A 66 10.77 -13.13 -12.26
CA PHE A 66 9.90 -11.97 -12.04
C PHE A 66 8.94 -11.69 -13.20
N GLU A 67 9.44 -11.81 -14.44
CA GLU A 67 8.68 -11.54 -15.65
C GLU A 67 7.47 -12.46 -15.86
N GLU A 68 7.53 -13.67 -15.32
CA GLU A 68 6.42 -14.62 -15.39
C GLU A 68 5.41 -14.47 -14.24
N CYS A 69 5.80 -13.77 -13.17
CA CYS A 69 4.96 -13.55 -12.00
C CYS A 69 4.17 -12.25 -12.07
N ILE A 70 4.53 -11.33 -12.97
CA ILE A 70 3.83 -10.05 -13.15
C ILE A 70 2.82 -10.13 -14.27
N LEU A 71 1.82 -9.29 -14.20
CA LEU A 71 0.83 -9.08 -15.27
C LEU A 71 0.52 -7.60 -15.45
N THR A 72 0.23 -7.19 -16.66
CA THR A 72 -0.22 -5.82 -16.96
C THR A 72 -1.69 -5.67 -16.62
N ALA A 73 -1.96 -4.98 -15.53
CA ALA A 73 -3.33 -4.72 -15.08
C ALA A 73 -3.98 -3.58 -15.89
N ARG A 74 -3.24 -2.51 -16.15
CA ARG A 74 -3.66 -1.36 -16.98
C ARG A 74 -2.44 -0.79 -17.71
N LYS A 75 -2.67 0.17 -18.60
CA LYS A 75 -1.56 0.89 -19.24
C LYS A 75 -0.66 1.53 -18.17
N ASN A 76 0.62 1.24 -18.20
CA ASN A 76 1.65 1.67 -17.23
C ASN A 76 1.44 1.17 -15.79
N LEU A 77 0.56 0.20 -15.57
CA LEU A 77 0.28 -0.38 -14.27
C LEU A 77 0.41 -1.90 -14.36
N ASP A 78 1.44 -2.44 -13.76
CA ASP A 78 1.64 -3.89 -13.60
C ASP A 78 1.32 -4.30 -12.16
N LEU A 79 0.94 -5.57 -11.99
CA LEU A 79 0.65 -6.21 -10.72
C LEU A 79 1.52 -7.46 -10.56
N LEU A 80 2.18 -7.59 -9.41
CA LEU A 80 2.69 -8.84 -8.88
C LEU A 80 1.66 -9.34 -7.86
N PRO A 81 0.79 -10.29 -8.22
CA PRO A 81 -0.34 -10.70 -7.41
C PRO A 81 0.06 -11.63 -6.27
N SER A 82 -0.82 -11.76 -5.28
CA SER A 82 -0.76 -12.71 -4.18
C SER A 82 -1.99 -13.61 -4.15
N ASP A 83 -1.90 -14.65 -3.36
CA ASP A 83 -3.00 -15.54 -2.94
C ASP A 83 -2.65 -16.20 -1.60
N GLU A 84 -3.54 -17.08 -1.11
CA GLU A 84 -3.37 -17.78 0.17
C GLU A 84 -2.05 -18.55 0.31
N THR A 85 -1.42 -18.93 -0.81
CA THR A 85 -0.15 -19.69 -0.80
C THR A 85 1.02 -18.89 -0.23
N ILE A 86 0.95 -17.56 -0.20
CA ILE A 86 2.01 -16.72 0.37
C ILE A 86 2.21 -16.99 1.87
N SER A 87 1.16 -17.43 2.58
CA SER A 87 1.23 -17.80 3.99
C SER A 87 2.17 -19.01 4.22
N GLN A 88 2.29 -19.93 3.24
CA GLN A 88 3.23 -21.05 3.32
C GLN A 88 4.67 -20.55 3.22
N VAL A 89 4.95 -19.62 2.28
CA VAL A 89 6.27 -19.01 2.17
C VAL A 89 6.63 -18.25 3.43
N ALA A 90 5.71 -17.52 4.01
CA ALA A 90 5.94 -16.79 5.26
C ALA A 90 6.41 -17.73 6.39
N LEU A 91 5.82 -18.92 6.50
CA LEU A 91 6.23 -19.92 7.48
C LEU A 91 7.64 -20.47 7.17
N GLU A 92 7.94 -20.77 5.91
CA GLU A 92 9.25 -21.26 5.50
C GLU A 92 10.35 -20.21 5.69
N MET A 93 10.04 -18.93 5.42
CA MET A 93 10.98 -17.81 5.58
C MET A 93 11.54 -17.69 6.99
N VAL A 94 10.84 -18.18 8.02
CA VAL A 94 11.35 -18.18 9.39
C VAL A 94 12.71 -18.88 9.51
N GLY A 95 12.95 -19.91 8.70
CA GLY A 95 14.21 -20.65 8.65
C GLY A 95 15.24 -20.11 7.63
N TRP A 96 14.92 -19.11 6.84
CA TRP A 96 15.83 -18.60 5.82
C TRP A 96 16.92 -17.70 6.39
N ARG A 97 18.12 -17.78 5.83
CA ARG A 97 19.18 -16.81 6.11
C ARG A 97 18.85 -15.49 5.44
N ASN A 98 19.03 -14.38 6.16
CA ASN A 98 18.79 -13.01 5.65
C ASN A 98 17.34 -12.84 5.15
N ARG A 99 16.42 -13.45 5.85
CA ARG A 99 14.99 -13.55 5.51
C ARG A 99 14.30 -12.20 5.33
N GLU A 100 14.77 -11.18 6.05
CA GLU A 100 14.27 -9.80 5.98
C GLU A 100 14.62 -9.09 4.66
N ASN A 101 15.53 -9.65 3.85
CA ASN A 101 15.94 -9.16 2.55
C ASN A 101 15.45 -10.05 1.38
N ALA A 102 14.60 -11.03 1.64
CA ALA A 102 14.17 -11.98 0.61
C ALA A 102 13.48 -11.28 -0.57
N LEU A 103 12.53 -10.40 -0.29
CA LEU A 103 11.83 -9.61 -1.31
C LEU A 103 12.80 -8.70 -2.07
N LYS A 104 13.67 -7.97 -1.37
CA LYS A 104 14.67 -7.08 -1.97
C LYS A 104 15.55 -7.82 -2.96
N LYS A 105 16.00 -9.03 -2.61
CA LYS A 105 16.83 -9.86 -3.47
C LYS A 105 16.09 -10.29 -4.74
N ARG A 106 14.81 -10.67 -4.63
CA ARG A 106 13.99 -11.08 -5.79
C ARG A 106 13.62 -9.93 -6.73
N LEU A 107 13.66 -8.72 -6.22
CA LEU A 107 13.32 -7.50 -6.95
C LEU A 107 14.57 -6.72 -7.43
N GLU A 108 15.74 -7.33 -7.44
CA GLU A 108 16.95 -6.67 -7.95
C GLU A 108 16.78 -6.25 -9.42
N GLY A 109 17.10 -4.98 -9.72
CA GLY A 109 17.07 -4.44 -11.08
C GLY A 109 15.71 -3.93 -11.56
N ILE A 110 14.64 -4.01 -10.74
CA ILE A 110 13.32 -3.47 -11.13
C ILE A 110 13.30 -1.94 -11.21
N ASP A 111 14.24 -1.27 -10.55
CA ASP A 111 14.42 0.18 -10.59
C ASP A 111 14.65 0.75 -11.99
N LYS A 112 15.10 -0.09 -12.92
CA LYS A 112 15.26 0.25 -14.35
C LYS A 112 13.95 0.16 -15.14
N LYS A 113 12.93 -0.51 -14.59
CA LYS A 113 11.65 -0.80 -15.27
C LYS A 113 10.52 0.11 -14.81
N TYR A 114 10.52 0.52 -13.54
CA TYR A 114 9.42 1.23 -12.90
C TYR A 114 9.87 2.55 -12.29
N ASP A 115 8.98 3.55 -12.35
CA ASP A 115 9.13 4.83 -11.64
C ASP A 115 8.69 4.70 -10.18
N TYR A 116 7.61 3.90 -9.94
CA TYR A 116 7.02 3.64 -8.64
C TYR A 116 6.81 2.15 -8.41
N VAL A 117 7.05 1.71 -7.18
CA VAL A 117 6.62 0.41 -6.66
C VAL A 117 5.76 0.66 -5.42
N ILE A 118 4.55 0.13 -5.39
CA ILE A 118 3.64 0.26 -4.25
C ILE A 118 3.34 -1.14 -3.73
N ILE A 119 3.59 -1.37 -2.44
CA ILE A 119 3.34 -2.67 -1.81
C ILE A 119 2.08 -2.59 -0.96
N ASP A 120 1.06 -3.39 -1.29
CA ASP A 120 -0.10 -3.61 -0.43
C ASP A 120 0.26 -4.60 0.68
N CYS A 121 0.34 -4.09 1.90
CA CYS A 121 0.77 -4.86 3.06
C CYS A 121 -0.43 -5.54 3.73
N GLN A 122 -0.22 -6.78 4.20
CA GLN A 122 -1.22 -7.46 5.01
C GLN A 122 -1.43 -6.80 6.39
N THR A 123 -2.48 -7.20 7.09
CA THR A 123 -2.73 -6.75 8.46
C THR A 123 -1.74 -7.39 9.46
N GLY A 124 -1.48 -6.70 10.55
CA GLY A 124 -0.57 -7.22 11.59
C GLY A 124 0.91 -7.00 11.28
N LEU A 125 1.76 -7.69 12.03
CA LEU A 125 3.21 -7.72 11.83
C LEU A 125 3.63 -9.16 11.52
N GLY A 126 4.46 -9.33 10.50
CA GLY A 126 5.00 -10.62 10.12
C GLY A 126 6.12 -10.44 9.10
N ILE A 127 6.80 -11.52 8.79
CA ILE A 127 8.02 -11.51 7.95
C ILE A 127 7.78 -10.89 6.58
N LEU A 128 6.58 -11.00 6.00
CA LEU A 128 6.24 -10.39 4.72
C LEU A 128 6.19 -8.86 4.85
N ASN A 129 5.52 -8.33 5.88
CA ASN A 129 5.50 -6.89 6.15
C ASN A 129 6.89 -6.35 6.50
N GLU A 130 7.70 -7.11 7.25
CA GLU A 130 9.11 -6.75 7.51
C GLU A 130 9.89 -6.63 6.21
N ASN A 131 9.70 -7.56 5.25
CA ASN A 131 10.31 -7.47 3.92
C ASN A 131 9.85 -6.25 3.13
N ALA A 132 8.56 -5.94 3.14
CA ALA A 132 8.02 -4.75 2.49
C ALA A 132 8.60 -3.46 3.09
N LEU A 133 8.59 -3.34 4.42
CA LEU A 133 9.12 -2.18 5.14
C LEU A 133 10.63 -2.03 4.95
N ASN A 134 11.36 -3.15 4.87
CA ASN A 134 12.79 -3.12 4.59
C ASN A 134 13.11 -2.75 3.13
N PHE A 135 12.30 -3.19 2.18
CA PHE A 135 12.46 -2.85 0.76
C PHE A 135 12.09 -1.40 0.47
N CYS A 136 10.94 -0.93 0.96
CA CYS A 136 10.39 0.38 0.60
C CYS A 136 11.18 1.54 1.20
N GLN A 137 11.25 2.64 0.46
CA GLN A 137 11.88 3.90 0.88
C GLN A 137 10.91 4.76 1.68
N LYS A 138 9.60 4.61 1.42
CA LYS A 138 8.53 5.43 1.98
C LYS A 138 7.47 4.56 2.62
N LEU A 139 6.86 5.08 3.68
CA LEU A 139 5.75 4.44 4.38
C LEU A 139 4.52 5.35 4.37
N LEU A 140 3.45 4.87 3.75
CA LEU A 140 2.14 5.49 3.72
C LEU A 140 1.20 4.70 4.64
N VAL A 141 0.56 5.40 5.58
CA VAL A 141 -0.30 4.77 6.59
C VAL A 141 -1.75 5.25 6.42
N PRO A 142 -2.64 4.45 5.81
CA PRO A 142 -4.07 4.75 5.79
C PRO A 142 -4.68 4.60 7.18
N VAL A 143 -5.40 5.62 7.64
CA VAL A 143 -6.02 5.65 8.98
C VAL A 143 -7.50 6.00 8.85
N SER A 144 -8.39 5.06 9.15
CA SER A 144 -9.82 5.39 9.23
C SER A 144 -10.10 6.34 10.41
N MET A 145 -10.92 7.35 10.18
CA MET A 145 -11.21 8.39 11.19
C MET A 145 -12.15 7.88 12.29
N GLU A 146 -11.73 6.80 12.93
CA GLU A 146 -12.37 6.16 14.08
C GLU A 146 -11.41 6.09 15.26
N TYR A 147 -11.93 6.16 16.48
CA TYR A 147 -11.15 6.20 17.71
C TYR A 147 -10.05 5.11 17.80
N LEU A 148 -10.42 3.85 17.53
CA LEU A 148 -9.47 2.74 17.61
C LEU A 148 -8.39 2.77 16.53
N SER A 149 -8.69 3.36 15.37
CA SER A 149 -7.72 3.50 14.29
C SER A 149 -6.71 4.60 14.57
N VAL A 150 -7.19 5.70 15.14
CA VAL A 150 -6.32 6.79 15.63
C VAL A 150 -5.32 6.25 16.68
N LYS A 151 -5.81 5.47 17.66
CA LYS A 151 -4.90 4.77 18.60
C LYS A 151 -3.94 3.79 17.91
N GLY A 152 -4.38 3.15 16.84
CA GLY A 152 -3.58 2.22 16.05
C GLY A 152 -2.38 2.88 15.40
N LEU A 153 -2.49 4.15 14.98
CA LEU A 153 -1.38 4.90 14.38
C LEU A 153 -0.17 4.99 15.32
N PHE A 154 -0.39 5.25 16.61
CA PHE A 154 0.71 5.32 17.57
C PHE A 154 1.41 3.96 17.77
N LYS A 155 0.68 2.85 17.59
CA LYS A 155 1.30 1.51 17.61
C LYS A 155 2.16 1.29 16.36
N VAL A 156 1.70 1.76 15.20
CA VAL A 156 2.50 1.71 13.98
C VAL A 156 3.76 2.56 14.14
N ASP A 157 3.64 3.79 14.64
CA ASP A 157 4.78 4.69 14.85
C ASP A 157 5.84 4.08 15.77
N ARG A 158 5.40 3.48 16.89
CA ARG A 158 6.30 2.76 17.81
C ARG A 158 6.97 1.56 17.14
N LEU A 159 6.21 0.74 16.40
CA LEU A 159 6.76 -0.39 15.66
C LEU A 159 7.84 0.06 14.68
N ILE A 160 7.58 1.12 13.93
CA ILE A 160 8.54 1.67 12.98
C ILE A 160 9.79 2.16 13.67
N TYR A 161 9.64 2.75 14.86
CA TYR A 161 10.78 3.14 15.69
C TYR A 161 11.63 1.91 16.09
N ASP A 162 11.00 0.85 16.54
CA ASP A 162 11.71 -0.39 16.98
C ASP A 162 12.42 -1.06 15.78
N LEU A 163 11.80 -1.10 14.58
CA LEU A 163 12.39 -1.68 13.35
C LEU A 163 13.55 -0.88 12.75
N ARG A 164 13.75 0.38 13.13
CA ARG A 164 14.87 1.20 12.62
C ARG A 164 16.24 0.58 12.92
N GLU A 165 16.39 0.10 14.15
CA GLU A 165 17.64 -0.52 14.62
C GLU A 165 17.89 -1.84 13.90
N ASP A 166 16.85 -2.68 13.76
CA ASP A 166 16.94 -3.99 13.13
C ASP A 166 17.32 -3.89 11.65
N PHE A 167 16.74 -2.94 10.92
CA PHE A 167 17.00 -2.76 9.48
C PHE A 167 18.17 -1.83 9.19
N GLN A 168 18.77 -1.19 10.22
CA GLN A 168 19.81 -0.15 10.05
C GLN A 168 19.39 0.91 9.01
N LYS A 169 18.10 1.30 9.03
CA LYS A 169 17.47 2.13 8.03
C LYS A 169 16.68 3.26 8.70
N ASN A 170 16.72 4.46 8.12
CA ASN A 170 15.90 5.57 8.59
C ASN A 170 14.43 5.39 8.20
N LEU A 171 13.79 4.34 8.75
CA LEU A 171 12.38 4.07 8.54
C LEU A 171 11.53 5.04 9.36
N LYS A 172 10.53 5.66 8.73
CA LYS A 172 9.59 6.58 9.37
C LYS A 172 8.25 6.54 8.64
N ILE A 173 7.22 7.07 9.28
CA ILE A 173 5.96 7.35 8.57
C ILE A 173 6.20 8.59 7.71
N ASP A 174 6.08 8.45 6.39
CA ASP A 174 6.26 9.55 5.45
C ASP A 174 4.94 10.24 5.12
N LEU A 175 3.81 9.49 5.14
CA LEU A 175 2.49 10.05 4.88
C LEU A 175 1.40 9.31 5.67
N ILE A 176 0.56 10.06 6.38
CA ILE A 176 -0.68 9.58 6.98
C ILE A 176 -1.82 9.94 6.03
N VAL A 177 -2.61 8.93 5.62
CA VAL A 177 -3.78 9.14 4.76
C VAL A 177 -5.06 8.93 5.57
N PRO A 178 -5.75 10.01 5.98
CA PRO A 178 -7.05 9.88 6.61
C PRO A 178 -8.05 9.29 5.63
N THR A 179 -8.67 8.16 5.98
CA THR A 179 -9.64 7.44 5.15
C THR A 179 -11.01 7.40 5.83
N PHE A 180 -12.05 7.07 5.06
CA PHE A 180 -13.42 7.01 5.52
C PHE A 180 -13.87 8.30 6.20
N VAL A 181 -13.44 9.45 5.68
CA VAL A 181 -13.77 10.75 6.21
C VAL A 181 -15.21 11.12 5.87
N ASP A 182 -16.04 11.33 6.90
CA ASP A 182 -17.34 11.98 6.77
C ASP A 182 -17.25 13.42 7.31
N GLU A 183 -17.27 14.40 6.40
CA GLU A 183 -17.13 15.83 6.73
C GLU A 183 -18.28 16.37 7.60
N ARG A 184 -19.41 15.64 7.67
CA ARG A 184 -20.56 16.02 8.51
C ARG A 184 -20.34 15.62 9.97
N VAL A 185 -19.42 14.69 10.24
CA VAL A 185 -19.13 14.17 11.57
C VAL A 185 -18.09 15.04 12.25
N LYS A 186 -18.48 15.76 13.30
CA LYS A 186 -17.60 16.65 14.07
C LYS A 186 -16.32 15.96 14.55
N ARG A 187 -16.46 14.73 15.07
CA ARG A 187 -15.33 13.94 15.57
C ARG A 187 -14.26 13.67 14.51
N THR A 188 -14.63 13.53 13.25
CA THR A 188 -13.66 13.34 12.15
C THR A 188 -12.74 14.56 12.02
N LYS A 189 -13.31 15.77 12.09
CA LYS A 189 -12.53 17.02 12.08
C LYS A 189 -11.62 17.12 13.30
N GLU A 190 -12.14 16.80 14.48
CA GLU A 190 -11.36 16.80 15.73
C GLU A 190 -10.15 15.87 15.68
N TYR A 191 -10.25 14.71 15.02
CA TYR A 191 -9.09 13.79 14.84
C TYR A 191 -8.06 14.34 13.86
N ILE A 192 -8.49 14.96 12.76
CA ILE A 192 -7.56 15.59 11.80
C ILE A 192 -6.83 16.75 12.48
N GLU A 193 -7.56 17.65 13.14
CA GLU A 193 -6.99 18.77 13.91
C GLU A 193 -6.03 18.28 15.01
N PHE A 194 -6.37 17.18 15.67
CA PHE A 194 -5.49 16.55 16.66
C PHE A 194 -4.16 16.11 16.05
N PHE A 195 -4.15 15.44 14.91
CA PHE A 195 -2.91 15.06 14.21
C PHE A 195 -2.13 16.28 13.73
N GLU A 196 -2.81 17.29 13.19
CA GLU A 196 -2.19 18.55 12.75
C GLU A 196 -1.57 19.33 13.90
N SER A 197 -2.10 19.19 15.13
CA SER A 197 -1.55 19.81 16.33
C SER A 197 -0.28 19.16 16.85
N MET A 198 0.02 17.91 16.41
CA MET A 198 1.20 17.18 16.83
C MET A 198 2.39 17.48 15.93
N ASP A 199 3.45 18.05 16.47
CA ASP A 199 4.67 18.40 15.70
C ASP A 199 5.23 17.25 14.88
N HIS A 200 5.07 16.01 15.40
CA HIS A 200 5.53 14.79 14.75
C HIS A 200 4.74 14.43 13.48
N PHE A 201 3.45 14.76 13.42
CA PHE A 201 2.56 14.35 12.32
C PHE A 201 2.09 15.47 11.41
N LYS A 202 2.10 16.73 11.85
CA LYS A 202 1.47 17.86 11.14
C LYS A 202 1.86 18.02 9.68
N ASN A 203 3.10 17.69 9.32
CA ASN A 203 3.62 17.89 7.97
C ASN A 203 3.50 16.64 7.07
N ILE A 204 3.02 15.54 7.63
CA ILE A 204 2.89 14.25 6.93
C ILE A 204 1.43 13.78 6.79
N ILE A 205 0.46 14.67 7.03
CA ILE A 205 -0.96 14.38 6.77
C ILE A 205 -1.24 14.71 5.32
N SER A 206 -1.79 13.73 4.59
CA SER A 206 -2.23 13.90 3.21
C SER A 206 -3.61 14.55 3.12
N PRO A 207 -4.03 14.98 1.92
CA PRO A 207 -5.45 15.11 1.63
C PRO A 207 -6.20 13.82 1.99
N TYR A 208 -7.38 13.95 2.60
CA TYR A 208 -8.14 12.82 3.09
C TYR A 208 -9.01 12.16 2.00
N ILE A 209 -9.34 10.89 2.22
CA ILE A 209 -10.24 10.12 1.36
C ILE A 209 -11.61 10.05 2.04
N ARG A 210 -12.61 10.67 1.43
CA ARG A 210 -13.99 10.70 1.93
C ARG A 210 -14.68 9.36 1.76
N ILE A 211 -15.70 9.12 2.56
CA ILE A 211 -16.62 7.99 2.35
C ILE A 211 -17.27 8.16 0.98
N ASP A 212 -17.07 7.15 0.13
CA ASP A 212 -17.69 7.06 -1.19
C ASP A 212 -17.98 5.59 -1.53
N THR A 213 -19.27 5.24 -1.66
CA THR A 213 -19.68 3.88 -2.01
C THR A 213 -19.16 3.43 -3.37
N LYS A 214 -18.87 4.39 -4.26
CA LYS A 214 -18.30 4.13 -5.58
C LYS A 214 -16.93 3.43 -5.52
N LEU A 215 -16.17 3.63 -4.43
CA LEU A 215 -14.89 2.94 -4.23
C LEU A 215 -15.08 1.42 -4.04
N SER A 216 -16.05 1.00 -3.22
CA SER A 216 -16.34 -0.43 -3.04
C SER A 216 -17.08 -1.02 -4.24
N GLU A 217 -18.01 -0.27 -4.84
CA GLU A 217 -18.72 -0.68 -6.06
C GLU A 217 -17.74 -0.91 -7.21
N SER A 218 -16.71 -0.07 -7.36
CA SER A 218 -15.73 -0.19 -8.46
C SER A 218 -15.01 -1.54 -8.43
N PHE A 219 -14.62 -2.01 -7.26
CA PHE A 219 -13.94 -3.30 -7.08
C PHE A 219 -14.84 -4.50 -7.39
N ALA A 220 -16.14 -4.43 -7.05
CA ALA A 220 -17.10 -5.45 -7.44
C ALA A 220 -17.23 -5.61 -8.97
N HIS A 221 -16.78 -4.62 -9.74
CA HIS A 221 -16.73 -4.63 -11.20
C HIS A 221 -15.31 -4.84 -11.77
N GLY A 222 -14.31 -5.15 -10.95
CA GLY A 222 -12.92 -5.30 -11.37
C GLY A 222 -12.32 -4.00 -11.95
N LYS A 223 -12.72 -2.85 -11.43
CA LYS A 223 -12.36 -1.52 -11.93
C LYS A 223 -11.79 -0.64 -10.82
N THR A 224 -10.88 0.24 -11.18
CA THR A 224 -10.48 1.33 -10.30
C THR A 224 -11.56 2.41 -10.27
N ILE A 225 -11.49 3.33 -9.32
CA ILE A 225 -12.45 4.44 -9.25
C ILE A 225 -12.44 5.32 -10.49
N PHE A 226 -11.30 5.46 -11.16
CA PHE A 226 -11.14 6.27 -12.36
C PHE A 226 -11.85 5.67 -13.59
N GLU A 227 -11.98 4.34 -13.64
CA GLU A 227 -12.69 3.63 -14.69
C GLU A 227 -14.19 3.50 -14.39
N TYR A 228 -14.54 3.43 -13.11
CA TYR A 228 -15.91 3.22 -12.67
C TYR A 228 -16.69 4.52 -12.57
N SER A 229 -16.11 5.54 -11.92
CA SER A 229 -16.79 6.81 -11.69
C SER A 229 -15.80 7.98 -11.56
N LEU A 230 -15.27 8.47 -12.68
CA LEU A 230 -14.25 9.53 -12.71
C LEU A 230 -14.69 10.82 -12.00
N ASN A 231 -15.99 11.11 -12.00
CA ASN A 231 -16.55 12.33 -11.38
C ASN A 231 -16.96 12.13 -9.91
N SER A 232 -16.61 10.99 -9.31
CA SER A 232 -16.90 10.73 -7.90
C SER A 232 -15.98 11.49 -6.95
N ARG A 233 -16.40 11.60 -5.68
CA ARG A 233 -15.55 12.16 -4.62
C ARG A 233 -14.28 11.35 -4.42
N GLY A 234 -14.40 10.01 -4.45
CA GLY A 234 -13.26 9.12 -4.31
C GLY A 234 -12.23 9.32 -5.41
N ALA A 235 -12.65 9.50 -6.67
CA ALA A 235 -11.72 9.80 -7.77
C ALA A 235 -10.99 11.13 -7.55
N TYR A 236 -11.73 12.18 -7.16
CA TYR A 236 -11.12 13.48 -6.83
C TYR A 236 -10.09 13.36 -5.69
N ASP A 237 -10.45 12.66 -4.61
CA ASP A 237 -9.60 12.54 -3.42
C ASP A 237 -8.30 11.78 -3.74
N TYR A 238 -8.36 10.68 -4.51
CA TYR A 238 -7.17 9.97 -4.97
C TYR A 238 -6.32 10.75 -5.96
N ILE A 239 -6.91 11.67 -6.76
CA ILE A 239 -6.13 12.61 -7.58
C ILE A 239 -5.34 13.57 -6.67
N GLN A 240 -5.94 14.08 -5.58
CA GLN A 240 -5.22 14.95 -4.64
C GLN A 240 -4.10 14.20 -3.91
N LEU A 241 -4.34 12.94 -3.51
CA LEU A 241 -3.31 12.09 -2.92
C LEU A 241 -2.16 11.84 -3.91
N CYS A 242 -2.48 11.54 -5.18
CA CYS A 242 -1.48 11.37 -6.23
C CYS A 242 -0.61 12.62 -6.41
N LYS A 243 -1.21 13.81 -6.44
CA LYS A 243 -0.47 15.08 -6.53
C LYS A 243 0.50 15.23 -5.35
N ARG A 244 0.04 14.94 -4.13
CA ARG A 244 0.87 15.01 -2.92
C ARG A 244 2.07 14.05 -2.99
N VAL A 245 1.87 12.85 -3.54
CA VAL A 245 2.96 11.87 -3.77
C VAL A 245 3.94 12.37 -4.84
N LEU A 246 3.45 12.94 -5.94
CA LEU A 246 4.30 13.47 -7.02
C LEU A 246 5.14 14.70 -6.60
N GLU A 247 4.66 15.47 -5.62
CA GLU A 247 5.39 16.61 -5.03
C GLU A 247 6.52 16.16 -4.09
N GLY A 248 6.54 14.88 -3.75
CA GLY A 248 7.51 14.24 -2.84
C GLY A 248 6.96 14.10 -1.41
N ILE A 249 7.03 12.90 -0.87
CA ILE A 249 6.64 12.55 0.49
C ILE A 249 7.85 12.15 1.34
#